data_b2b65eb8e9390b4a54e004b877d48837
#
_entry.id   b2b65eb8e9390b4a54e004b877d48837
#
_cell.length_a   1.000
_cell.length_b   1.000
_cell.length_c   1.000
_cell.angle_alpha   90.00
_cell.angle_beta   90.00
_cell.angle_gamma   90.00
#
_symmetry.space_group_name_H-M   'P 1'
#
loop_
_entity.id
_entity.type
_entity.pdbx_description
1 polymer ?
#
loop_
_entity_poly.entity_id
_entity_poly.type
_entity_poly.pdbx_seq_one_letter_code
_entity_poly.pdbx_strand_id
1 'polypeptide(L)'
;ELVYNPDKNRLELFWRYTDYEKNYMALYMRYSYDGNKWSGRTPVFETDNRKKYDMVSPAIVYENGKYKVWYVNGYKVCYREFKDGAWSDSVVTSLSYPSTTYTWHIDVEKINGRYELLACSTNDKKDRKHMSLYYAVSADGFKWSTAEKVLSPSSDSSAWDGGGLYRSAFIYTNDNYIVLYSGRNDSGDFGTGLVFGDSMNKLQGTDLDFIGNQKTSADKLWKYINQ
;
A
#
# COMPACT_ATOMS: atom_id res chain seq x y z
N GLU A 1 5.91 3.92 -2.18
CA GLU A 1 4.93 4.20 -3.23
C GLU A 1 5.62 4.63 -4.52
N LEU A 2 5.19 4.11 -5.66
CA LEU A 2 5.66 4.50 -6.98
C LEU A 2 4.52 5.19 -7.73
N VAL A 3 4.75 6.43 -8.15
CA VAL A 3 3.75 7.27 -8.81
C VAL A 3 4.25 7.69 -10.19
N TYR A 4 3.43 7.58 -11.22
CA TYR A 4 3.69 8.25 -12.48
C TYR A 4 3.13 9.66 -12.46
N ASN A 5 3.99 10.65 -12.72
CA ASN A 5 3.61 12.06 -12.83
C ASN A 5 3.53 12.45 -14.32
N PRO A 6 2.33 12.53 -14.91
CA PRO A 6 2.16 12.82 -16.32
C PRO A 6 2.56 14.26 -16.69
N ASP A 7 2.42 15.24 -15.80
CA ASP A 7 2.77 16.62 -16.07
C ASP A 7 4.30 16.79 -16.23
N LYS A 8 5.07 15.93 -15.58
CA LYS A 8 6.54 15.92 -15.66
C LYS A 8 7.08 14.75 -16.48
N ASN A 9 6.21 13.88 -16.98
CA ASN A 9 6.53 12.64 -17.72
C ASN A 9 7.64 11.84 -17.04
N ARG A 10 7.45 11.47 -15.77
CA ARG A 10 8.44 10.76 -14.98
C ARG A 10 7.81 9.87 -13.90
N LEU A 11 8.58 8.88 -13.47
CA LEU A 11 8.29 8.08 -12.27
C LEU A 11 8.80 8.83 -11.03
N GLU A 12 8.04 8.76 -9.95
CA GLU A 12 8.38 9.35 -8.65
C GLU A 12 8.21 8.29 -7.56
N LEU A 13 9.30 7.97 -6.86
CA LEU A 13 9.34 6.99 -5.78
C LEU A 13 9.34 7.71 -4.45
N PHE A 14 8.32 7.45 -3.65
CA PHE A 14 8.16 8.01 -2.31
C PHE A 14 8.40 6.97 -1.24
N TRP A 15 9.02 7.37 -0.14
CA TRP A 15 9.17 6.51 1.04
C TRP A 15 9.23 7.33 2.32
N ARG A 16 8.69 6.76 3.38
CA ARG A 16 8.77 7.29 4.72
C ARG A 16 10.07 6.87 5.40
N TYR A 17 10.71 7.81 6.07
CA TYR A 17 11.82 7.59 6.99
C TYR A 17 11.40 8.02 8.41
N THR A 18 11.85 7.28 9.43
CA THR A 18 11.60 7.60 10.84
C THR A 18 12.84 7.41 11.68
N ASP A 19 13.09 8.39 12.54
CA ASP A 19 14.05 8.32 13.64
C ASP A 19 13.25 8.41 14.95
N TYR A 20 13.17 7.29 15.66
CA TYR A 20 12.37 7.20 16.89
C TYR A 20 13.01 7.94 18.07
N GLU A 21 14.34 8.01 18.10
CA GLU A 21 15.11 8.68 19.16
C GLU A 21 14.92 10.19 19.06
N LYS A 22 15.01 10.73 17.85
CA LYS A 22 14.84 12.15 17.58
C LYS A 22 13.37 12.59 17.45
N ASN A 23 12.42 11.66 17.57
CA ASN A 23 11.00 11.92 17.29
C ASN A 23 10.76 12.51 15.88
N TYR A 24 11.66 12.22 14.95
CA TYR A 24 11.66 12.79 13.59
C TYR A 24 11.00 11.83 12.58
N MET A 25 10.34 12.40 11.59
CA MET A 25 9.83 11.69 10.42
C MET A 25 10.00 12.56 9.17
N ALA A 26 10.35 11.91 8.07
CA ALA A 26 10.36 12.53 6.74
C ALA A 26 9.64 11.64 5.71
N LEU A 27 8.99 12.26 4.76
CA LEU A 27 8.59 11.67 3.50
C LEU A 27 9.58 12.15 2.45
N TYR A 28 10.34 11.23 1.89
CA TYR A 28 11.30 11.49 0.82
C TYR A 28 10.74 11.10 -0.53
N MET A 29 11.27 11.74 -1.57
CA MET A 29 10.98 11.44 -2.97
C MET A 29 12.26 11.36 -3.79
N ARG A 30 12.29 10.47 -4.78
CA ARG A 30 13.20 10.46 -5.93
C ARG A 30 12.38 10.39 -7.21
N TYR A 31 12.95 10.83 -8.32
CA TYR A 31 12.32 10.66 -9.62
C TYR A 31 13.25 10.01 -10.64
N SER A 32 12.65 9.42 -11.65
CA SER A 32 13.34 8.82 -12.80
C SER A 32 12.53 9.05 -14.07
N TYR A 33 13.23 9.29 -15.18
CA TYR A 33 12.64 9.40 -16.53
C TYR A 33 12.67 8.09 -17.32
N ASP A 34 13.47 7.12 -16.90
CA ASP A 34 13.72 5.86 -17.59
C ASP A 34 13.54 4.61 -16.71
N GLY A 35 13.18 4.78 -15.43
CA GLY A 35 13.06 3.72 -14.45
C GLY A 35 14.41 3.14 -13.95
N ASN A 36 15.53 3.50 -14.56
CA ASN A 36 16.86 2.97 -14.24
C ASN A 36 17.71 3.97 -13.46
N LYS A 37 17.74 5.22 -13.92
CA LYS A 37 18.53 6.28 -13.29
C LYS A 37 17.62 7.14 -12.42
N TRP A 38 17.96 7.24 -11.15
CA TRP A 38 17.17 7.95 -10.16
C TRP A 38 17.89 9.20 -9.65
N SER A 39 17.15 10.28 -9.44
CA SER A 39 17.66 11.51 -8.84
C SER A 39 18.17 11.29 -7.40
N GLY A 40 18.84 12.28 -6.84
CA GLY A 40 19.05 12.37 -5.40
C GLY A 40 17.72 12.39 -4.65
N ARG A 41 17.72 11.97 -3.38
CA ARG A 41 16.53 12.09 -2.53
C ARG A 41 16.24 13.55 -2.19
N THR A 42 14.96 13.90 -2.18
CA THR A 42 14.46 15.21 -1.76
C THR A 42 13.41 15.00 -0.68
N PRO A 43 13.47 15.69 0.46
CA PRO A 43 12.39 15.68 1.42
C PRO A 43 11.19 16.45 0.86
N VAL A 44 10.00 15.89 0.94
CA VAL A 44 8.74 16.54 0.57
C VAL A 44 7.88 16.87 1.79
N PHE A 45 8.16 16.22 2.91
CA PHE A 45 7.62 16.53 4.22
C PHE A 45 8.63 16.15 5.30
N GLU A 46 8.80 17.00 6.31
CA GLU A 46 9.65 16.74 7.48
C GLU A 46 9.00 17.26 8.75
N THR A 47 9.23 16.57 9.86
CA THR A 47 8.74 17.00 11.18
C THR A 47 9.57 16.42 12.32
N ASP A 48 9.83 17.25 13.35
CA ASP A 48 10.41 16.85 14.63
C ASP A 48 9.34 16.40 15.65
N ASN A 49 8.11 16.28 15.20
CA ASN A 49 6.99 15.80 16.00
C ASN A 49 6.31 14.61 15.33
N ARG A 50 7.08 13.52 15.17
CA ARG A 50 6.60 12.27 14.58
C ARG A 50 5.33 11.75 15.25
N LYS A 51 5.23 11.83 16.58
CA LYS A 51 4.05 11.34 17.31
C LYS A 51 2.75 12.00 16.85
N LYS A 52 2.80 13.27 16.47
CA LYS A 52 1.62 14.02 15.99
C LYS A 52 1.38 13.82 14.49
N TYR A 53 2.44 13.76 13.69
CA TYR A 53 2.36 13.84 12.23
C TYR A 53 2.84 12.57 11.53
N ASP A 54 2.82 11.43 12.22
CA ASP A 54 3.25 10.15 11.64
C ASP A 54 2.39 9.77 10.44
N MET A 55 3.05 9.45 9.33
CA MET A 55 2.42 8.99 8.09
C MET A 55 2.80 7.53 7.86
N VAL A 56 2.11 6.60 8.54
CA VAL A 56 2.37 5.17 8.32
C VAL A 56 1.79 4.76 6.98
N SER A 57 2.60 4.10 6.14
CA SER A 57 2.22 3.63 4.80
C SER A 57 1.54 4.71 3.97
N PRO A 58 2.26 5.76 3.59
CA PRO A 58 1.70 6.77 2.70
C PRO A 58 1.43 6.15 1.33
N ALA A 59 0.17 6.16 0.93
CA ALA A 59 -0.32 5.83 -0.40
C ALA A 59 -0.57 7.13 -1.16
N ILE A 60 -0.09 7.23 -2.40
CA ILE A 60 -0.01 8.52 -3.10
C ILE A 60 -0.56 8.38 -4.52
N VAL A 61 -1.52 9.22 -4.85
CA VAL A 61 -2.06 9.35 -6.21
C VAL A 61 -1.79 10.76 -6.71
N TYR A 62 -1.19 10.89 -7.90
CA TYR A 62 -1.06 12.18 -8.58
C TYR A 62 -2.27 12.43 -9.46
N GLU A 63 -2.96 13.54 -9.22
CA GLU A 63 -4.17 13.90 -9.96
C GLU A 63 -4.36 15.42 -10.00
N ASN A 64 -4.66 15.95 -11.20
CA ASN A 64 -4.98 17.37 -11.42
C ASN A 64 -3.94 18.34 -10.83
N GLY A 65 -2.66 18.06 -11.06
CA GLY A 65 -1.54 18.91 -10.63
C GLY A 65 -1.21 18.83 -9.15
N LYS A 66 -1.73 17.85 -8.41
CA LYS A 66 -1.47 17.67 -6.97
C LYS A 66 -1.31 16.21 -6.58
N TYR A 67 -0.61 15.98 -5.48
CA TYR A 67 -0.52 14.66 -4.85
C TYR A 67 -1.58 14.55 -3.77
N LYS A 68 -2.40 13.54 -3.88
CA LYS A 68 -3.35 13.09 -2.87
C LYS A 68 -2.67 12.01 -2.05
N VAL A 69 -2.60 12.18 -0.74
CA VAL A 69 -1.82 11.31 0.15
C VAL A 69 -2.72 10.78 1.25
N TRP A 70 -2.96 9.48 1.22
CA TRP A 70 -3.59 8.75 2.33
C TRP A 70 -2.52 8.07 3.16
N TYR A 71 -2.74 7.99 4.45
CA TYR A 71 -1.81 7.36 5.38
C TYR A 71 -2.52 6.95 6.66
N VAL A 72 -1.90 6.08 7.43
CA VAL A 72 -2.44 5.68 8.73
C VAL A 72 -1.80 6.51 9.85
N ASN A 73 -2.63 7.08 10.72
CA ASN A 73 -2.23 7.68 11.97
C ASN A 73 -3.20 7.25 13.07
N GLY A 74 -2.69 6.65 14.15
CA GLY A 74 -3.51 6.16 15.26
C GLY A 74 -4.59 5.15 14.84
N TYR A 75 -4.29 4.26 13.88
CA TYR A 75 -5.22 3.29 13.28
C TYR A 75 -6.36 3.90 12.44
N LYS A 76 -6.30 5.18 12.14
CA LYS A 76 -7.26 5.87 11.27
C LYS A 76 -6.61 6.18 9.94
N VAL A 77 -7.36 6.06 8.86
CA VAL A 77 -6.93 6.52 7.55
C VAL A 77 -7.11 8.04 7.49
N CYS A 78 -6.01 8.74 7.34
CA CYS A 78 -5.93 10.19 7.23
C CYS A 78 -5.60 10.57 5.78
N TYR A 79 -5.95 11.79 5.40
CA TYR A 79 -5.72 12.35 4.08
C TYR A 79 -5.10 13.73 4.15
N ARG A 80 -4.19 14.03 3.22
CA ARG A 80 -3.65 15.36 2.93
C ARG A 80 -3.42 15.52 1.44
N GLU A 81 -3.32 16.76 1.00
CA GLU A 81 -2.85 17.10 -0.34
C GLU A 81 -1.50 17.82 -0.28
N PHE A 82 -0.68 17.56 -1.28
CA PHE A 82 0.57 18.29 -1.50
C PHE A 82 0.54 18.92 -2.91
N LYS A 83 0.68 20.23 -2.97
CA LYS A 83 0.70 20.99 -4.21
C LYS A 83 1.60 22.20 -4.05
N ASP A 84 2.45 22.49 -5.06
CA ASP A 84 3.30 23.68 -5.14
C ASP A 84 4.15 23.91 -3.87
N GLY A 85 4.66 22.82 -3.26
CA GLY A 85 5.47 22.88 -2.05
C GLY A 85 4.69 23.04 -0.74
N ALA A 86 3.36 23.11 -0.79
CA ALA A 86 2.49 23.28 0.37
C ALA A 86 1.66 22.02 0.67
N TRP A 87 1.48 21.73 1.95
CA TRP A 87 0.63 20.65 2.46
C TRP A 87 -0.68 21.19 3.02
N SER A 88 -1.78 20.55 2.69
CA SER A 88 -3.07 20.82 3.34
C SER A 88 -3.07 20.36 4.81
N ASP A 89 -4.08 20.77 5.55
CA ASP A 89 -4.37 20.15 6.86
C ASP A 89 -4.73 18.67 6.71
N SER A 90 -4.48 17.91 7.78
CA SER A 90 -4.85 16.50 7.85
C SER A 90 -6.33 16.33 8.14
N VAL A 91 -7.00 15.50 7.35
CA VAL A 91 -8.39 15.12 7.54
C VAL A 91 -8.48 13.62 7.80
N VAL A 92 -9.27 13.20 8.78
CA VAL A 92 -9.59 11.79 9.00
C VAL A 92 -10.69 11.39 8.03
N THR A 93 -10.46 10.33 7.25
CA THR A 93 -11.46 9.77 6.33
C THR A 93 -12.40 8.80 7.06
N SER A 94 -13.55 8.50 6.47
CA SER A 94 -14.51 7.56 7.08
C SER A 94 -14.34 6.16 6.45
N LEU A 95 -13.51 5.33 7.07
CA LEU A 95 -13.39 3.90 6.76
C LEU A 95 -14.05 3.10 7.87
N SER A 96 -14.92 2.16 7.53
CA SER A 96 -15.58 1.25 8.45
C SER A 96 -15.31 -0.22 8.11
N TYR A 97 -15.52 -1.10 9.08
CA TYR A 97 -15.36 -2.54 8.97
C TYR A 97 -16.61 -3.23 9.53
N PRO A 98 -16.92 -4.47 9.11
CA PRO A 98 -18.06 -5.23 9.64
C PRO A 98 -17.93 -5.55 11.14
N SER A 99 -16.72 -5.56 11.66
CA SER A 99 -16.41 -5.83 13.08
C SER A 99 -15.31 -4.90 13.57
N THR A 100 -15.01 -4.93 14.87
CA THR A 100 -13.90 -4.16 15.45
C THR A 100 -12.60 -4.54 14.76
N THR A 101 -12.04 -3.59 14.01
CA THR A 101 -10.83 -3.77 13.20
C THR A 101 -10.01 -2.49 13.20
N TYR A 102 -8.70 -2.63 13.20
CA TYR A 102 -7.74 -1.54 13.30
C TYR A 102 -6.82 -1.53 12.09
N THR A 103 -6.87 -0.46 11.31
CA THR A 103 -6.04 -0.29 10.12
C THR A 103 -4.58 -0.08 10.51
N TRP A 104 -3.66 -0.84 9.90
CA TRP A 104 -2.23 -0.70 10.16
C TRP A 104 -1.42 -0.23 8.97
N HIS A 105 -1.64 -0.82 7.79
CA HIS A 105 -1.04 -0.39 6.52
C HIS A 105 -2.12 -0.21 5.49
N ILE A 106 -1.87 0.65 4.53
CA ILE A 106 -2.77 0.87 3.38
C ILE A 106 -1.97 1.03 2.11
N ASP A 107 -2.65 0.75 1.01
CA ASP A 107 -2.32 1.16 -0.34
C ASP A 107 -3.58 1.72 -1.00
N VAL A 108 -3.46 2.72 -1.88
CA VAL A 108 -4.60 3.39 -2.54
C VAL A 108 -4.26 3.65 -3.99
N GLU A 109 -5.11 3.17 -4.87
CA GLU A 109 -5.04 3.38 -6.30
C GLU A 109 -6.28 4.11 -6.84
N LYS A 110 -6.13 4.81 -7.97
CA LYS A 110 -7.27 5.34 -8.72
C LYS A 110 -7.54 4.47 -9.93
N ILE A 111 -8.66 3.74 -9.90
CA ILE A 111 -9.03 2.77 -10.92
C ILE A 111 -10.42 3.12 -11.45
N ASN A 112 -10.55 3.25 -12.78
CA ASN A 112 -11.84 3.51 -13.44
C ASN A 112 -12.63 4.69 -12.83
N GLY A 113 -11.92 5.76 -12.45
CA GLY A 113 -12.51 7.00 -11.95
C GLY A 113 -12.85 7.00 -10.45
N ARG A 114 -12.64 5.91 -9.71
CA ARG A 114 -12.83 5.83 -8.25
C ARG A 114 -11.52 5.51 -7.54
N TYR A 115 -11.46 5.82 -6.26
CA TYR A 115 -10.35 5.40 -5.40
C TYR A 115 -10.65 4.03 -4.82
N GLU A 116 -9.64 3.19 -4.79
CA GLU A 116 -9.67 1.85 -4.24
C GLU A 116 -8.58 1.72 -3.19
N LEU A 117 -8.93 1.16 -2.05
CA LEU A 117 -8.05 1.04 -0.89
C LEU A 117 -7.89 -0.41 -0.49
N LEU A 118 -6.65 -0.86 -0.33
CA LEU A 118 -6.30 -2.15 0.24
C LEU A 118 -5.64 -1.91 1.60
N ALA A 119 -6.29 -2.39 2.67
CA ALA A 119 -5.84 -2.20 4.05
C ALA A 119 -5.35 -3.50 4.66
N CYS A 120 -4.15 -3.50 5.21
CA CYS A 120 -3.68 -4.56 6.09
C CYS A 120 -4.09 -4.21 7.53
N SER A 121 -4.96 -5.01 8.13
CA SER A 121 -5.66 -4.65 9.37
C SER A 121 -5.77 -5.83 10.33
N THR A 122 -5.87 -5.52 11.63
CA THR A 122 -5.99 -6.50 12.71
C THR A 122 -7.25 -6.28 13.53
N ASN A 123 -7.75 -7.32 14.18
CA ASN A 123 -8.86 -7.23 15.12
C ASN A 123 -8.42 -6.88 16.55
N ASP A 124 -7.12 -6.93 16.85
CA ASP A 124 -6.56 -6.59 18.17
C ASP A 124 -5.40 -5.58 18.00
N LYS A 125 -5.50 -4.41 18.66
CA LYS A 125 -4.43 -3.40 18.70
C LYS A 125 -3.10 -3.90 19.23
N LYS A 126 -3.13 -4.92 20.09
CA LYS A 126 -1.94 -5.52 20.68
C LYS A 126 -1.30 -6.56 19.76
N ASP A 127 -2.09 -7.14 18.87
CA ASP A 127 -1.64 -8.12 17.91
C ASP A 127 -1.54 -7.50 16.49
N ARG A 128 -0.34 -7.11 16.12
CA ARG A 128 0.00 -6.62 14.78
C ARG A 128 0.64 -7.69 13.91
N LYS A 129 0.51 -8.95 14.29
CA LYS A 129 1.08 -10.08 13.58
C LYS A 129 0.04 -10.79 12.72
N HIS A 130 -1.12 -11.09 13.30
CA HIS A 130 -2.20 -11.83 12.65
C HIS A 130 -3.15 -10.88 11.89
N MET A 131 -2.64 -10.25 10.84
CA MET A 131 -3.41 -9.32 10.03
C MET A 131 -3.93 -9.99 8.76
N SER A 132 -5.00 -9.41 8.22
CA SER A 132 -5.62 -9.79 6.94
C SER A 132 -5.72 -8.56 6.04
N LEU A 133 -5.97 -8.77 4.74
CA LEU A 133 -6.23 -7.69 3.80
C LEU A 133 -7.72 -7.44 3.64
N TYR A 134 -8.07 -6.15 3.65
CA TYR A 134 -9.43 -5.65 3.50
C TYR A 134 -9.47 -4.63 2.37
N TYR A 135 -10.53 -4.63 1.60
CA TYR A 135 -10.72 -3.78 0.43
C TYR A 135 -11.92 -2.86 0.60
N ALA A 136 -11.77 -1.60 0.20
CA ALA A 136 -12.84 -0.61 0.20
C ALA A 136 -12.72 0.31 -1.02
N VAL A 137 -13.83 0.90 -1.44
CA VAL A 137 -13.89 1.83 -2.56
C VAL A 137 -14.46 3.18 -2.14
N SER A 138 -14.08 4.24 -2.85
CA SER A 138 -14.56 5.59 -2.61
C SER A 138 -14.64 6.39 -3.92
N ALA A 139 -15.69 7.18 -4.09
CA ALA A 139 -15.77 8.11 -5.21
C ALA A 139 -14.96 9.39 -4.99
N ASP A 140 -14.76 9.79 -3.74
CA ASP A 140 -14.14 11.06 -3.35
C ASP A 140 -12.81 10.93 -2.59
N GLY A 141 -12.45 9.70 -2.15
CA GLY A 141 -11.28 9.42 -1.33
C GLY A 141 -11.46 9.75 0.16
N PHE A 142 -12.66 10.17 0.58
CA PHE A 142 -12.99 10.54 1.97
C PHE A 142 -14.02 9.61 2.59
N LYS A 143 -15.06 9.27 1.84
CA LYS A 143 -16.11 8.34 2.25
C LYS A 143 -15.87 7.00 1.59
N TRP A 144 -15.36 6.06 2.36
CA TRP A 144 -15.10 4.70 1.90
C TRP A 144 -16.31 3.81 2.14
N SER A 145 -16.52 2.82 1.28
CA SER A 145 -17.43 1.71 1.57
C SER A 145 -16.99 1.00 2.85
N THR A 146 -17.86 0.19 3.43
CA THR A 146 -17.42 -0.77 4.45
C THR A 146 -16.37 -1.69 3.85
N ALA A 147 -15.21 -1.79 4.51
CA ALA A 147 -14.10 -2.61 4.01
C ALA A 147 -14.41 -4.09 4.18
N GLU A 148 -14.31 -4.85 3.10
CA GLU A 148 -14.53 -6.29 3.08
C GLU A 148 -13.19 -7.04 3.13
N LYS A 149 -13.16 -8.16 3.86
CA LYS A 149 -11.95 -8.99 3.91
C LYS A 149 -11.79 -9.74 2.59
N VAL A 150 -10.65 -9.54 1.92
CA VAL A 150 -10.36 -10.13 0.60
C VAL A 150 -9.24 -11.17 0.62
N LEU A 151 -8.35 -11.12 1.62
CA LEU A 151 -7.30 -12.13 1.80
C LEU A 151 -7.04 -12.34 3.28
N SER A 152 -6.97 -13.60 3.68
CA SER A 152 -6.59 -14.04 5.03
C SER A 152 -5.26 -14.77 4.98
N PRO A 153 -4.53 -14.85 6.11
CA PRO A 153 -3.45 -15.80 6.24
C PRO A 153 -3.90 -17.23 5.91
N SER A 154 -2.96 -18.08 5.52
CA SER A 154 -3.23 -19.50 5.39
C SER A 154 -3.83 -20.07 6.68
N SER A 155 -4.79 -20.97 6.55
CA SER A 155 -5.36 -21.71 7.69
C SER A 155 -4.39 -22.72 8.30
N ASP A 156 -3.35 -23.10 7.57
CA ASP A 156 -2.23 -23.89 8.07
C ASP A 156 -1.21 -22.97 8.73
N SER A 157 -1.10 -23.01 10.04
CA SER A 157 -0.15 -22.20 10.81
C SER A 157 1.32 -22.48 10.48
N SER A 158 1.61 -23.66 9.89
CA SER A 158 2.96 -24.00 9.43
C SER A 158 3.28 -23.43 8.05
N ALA A 159 2.28 -22.96 7.30
CA ALA A 159 2.51 -22.31 6.02
C ALA A 159 3.31 -21.01 6.20
N TRP A 160 4.01 -20.60 5.14
CA TRP A 160 4.89 -19.43 5.16
C TRP A 160 4.16 -18.11 5.52
N ASP A 161 2.86 -18.03 5.28
CA ASP A 161 1.99 -16.89 5.59
C ASP A 161 0.96 -17.18 6.69
N GLY A 162 1.00 -18.36 7.31
CA GLY A 162 0.03 -18.80 8.33
C GLY A 162 0.02 -17.96 9.60
N GLY A 163 1.14 -17.28 9.91
CA GLY A 163 1.26 -16.38 11.06
C GLY A 163 0.70 -14.97 10.82
N GLY A 164 0.29 -14.64 9.58
CA GLY A 164 -0.34 -13.35 9.26
C GLY A 164 0.18 -12.66 8.03
N LEU A 165 -0.62 -11.76 7.48
CA LEU A 165 -0.24 -10.87 6.39
C LEU A 165 0.31 -9.56 6.98
N TYR A 166 1.11 -8.81 6.19
CA TYR A 166 1.70 -7.59 6.74
C TYR A 166 1.48 -6.37 5.84
N ARG A 167 2.20 -6.25 4.73
CA ARG A 167 2.08 -5.13 3.78
C ARG A 167 1.61 -5.65 2.44
N SER A 168 0.89 -4.81 1.72
CA SER A 168 0.47 -5.10 0.37
C SER A 168 0.64 -3.90 -0.52
N ALA A 169 0.76 -4.16 -1.81
CA ALA A 169 0.62 -3.20 -2.89
C ALA A 169 -0.22 -3.87 -3.99
N PHE A 170 -0.98 -3.08 -4.74
CA PHE A 170 -1.78 -3.63 -5.81
C PHE A 170 -1.77 -2.71 -7.04
N ILE A 171 -2.06 -3.31 -8.19
CA ILE A 171 -2.31 -2.61 -9.44
C ILE A 171 -3.51 -3.24 -10.13
N TYR A 172 -4.13 -2.49 -11.03
CA TYR A 172 -5.16 -2.97 -11.94
C TYR A 172 -4.68 -2.80 -13.38
N THR A 173 -4.59 -3.89 -14.11
CA THR A 173 -4.14 -3.90 -15.50
C THR A 173 -4.74 -5.08 -16.24
N ASN A 174 -5.06 -4.91 -17.53
CA ASN A 174 -5.68 -5.95 -18.36
C ASN A 174 -6.90 -6.61 -17.68
N ASP A 175 -7.78 -5.78 -17.12
CA ASP A 175 -9.00 -6.20 -16.41
C ASP A 175 -8.75 -7.14 -15.22
N ASN A 176 -7.55 -7.15 -14.66
CA ASN A 176 -7.18 -7.93 -13.49
C ASN A 176 -6.52 -7.08 -12.41
N TYR A 177 -6.83 -7.39 -11.16
CA TYR A 177 -6.07 -6.99 -9.99
C TYR A 177 -4.87 -7.90 -9.82
N ILE A 178 -3.73 -7.31 -9.53
CA ILE A 178 -2.52 -8.00 -9.13
C ILE A 178 -2.13 -7.44 -7.77
N VAL A 179 -2.07 -8.32 -6.78
CA VAL A 179 -1.75 -7.95 -5.39
C VAL A 179 -0.47 -8.65 -4.96
N LEU A 180 0.53 -7.87 -4.59
CA LEU A 180 1.71 -8.35 -3.88
C LEU A 180 1.50 -8.12 -2.39
N TYR A 181 1.82 -9.11 -1.56
CA TYR A 181 1.71 -8.98 -0.11
C TYR A 181 2.87 -9.66 0.61
N SER A 182 3.22 -9.14 1.77
CA SER A 182 4.12 -9.83 2.68
C SER A 182 3.30 -10.74 3.59
N GLY A 183 3.75 -11.98 3.73
CA GLY A 183 3.24 -12.92 4.72
C GLY A 183 4.36 -13.30 5.69
N ARG A 184 3.97 -13.86 6.82
CA ARG A 184 4.89 -14.37 7.83
C ARG A 184 4.36 -15.68 8.41
N ASN A 185 5.25 -16.55 8.83
CA ASN A 185 4.91 -17.69 9.67
C ASN A 185 4.96 -17.34 11.17
N ASP A 186 4.58 -18.26 12.03
CA ASP A 186 4.64 -18.08 13.48
C ASP A 186 6.07 -17.98 14.02
N SER A 187 7.05 -18.54 13.31
CA SER A 187 8.48 -18.41 13.64
C SER A 187 9.02 -17.02 13.37
N GLY A 188 8.30 -16.20 12.59
CA GLY A 188 8.67 -14.82 12.27
C GLY A 188 9.42 -14.66 10.96
N ASP A 189 9.56 -15.71 10.16
CA ASP A 189 10.12 -15.61 8.81
C ASP A 189 9.11 -14.92 7.88
N PHE A 190 9.62 -14.07 7.00
CA PHE A 190 8.81 -13.33 6.04
C PHE A 190 9.00 -13.87 4.62
N GLY A 191 7.91 -13.87 3.87
CA GLY A 191 7.89 -14.13 2.44
C GLY A 191 7.04 -13.09 1.71
N THR A 192 7.09 -13.14 0.39
CA THR A 192 6.23 -12.32 -0.48
C THR A 192 5.37 -13.24 -1.32
N GLY A 193 4.06 -13.03 -1.27
CA GLY A 193 3.06 -13.71 -2.09
C GLY A 193 2.52 -12.80 -3.19
N LEU A 194 2.01 -13.44 -4.24
CA LEU A 194 1.30 -12.79 -5.32
C LEU A 194 -0.04 -13.50 -5.52
N VAL A 195 -1.10 -12.69 -5.55
CA VAL A 195 -2.45 -13.14 -5.92
C VAL A 195 -3.01 -12.23 -7.00
N PHE A 196 -3.90 -12.75 -7.83
CA PHE A 196 -4.54 -12.00 -8.90
C PHE A 196 -5.99 -12.43 -9.11
N GLY A 197 -6.79 -11.61 -9.77
CA GLY A 197 -8.17 -11.91 -10.09
C GLY A 197 -8.88 -10.78 -10.83
N ASP A 198 -10.02 -11.08 -11.45
CA ASP A 198 -10.87 -10.10 -12.11
C ASP A 198 -11.54 -9.14 -11.12
N SER A 199 -11.59 -9.50 -9.86
CA SER A 199 -12.10 -8.69 -8.77
C SER A 199 -11.37 -8.99 -7.46
N MET A 200 -11.34 -8.02 -6.56
CA MET A 200 -10.70 -8.15 -5.24
C MET A 200 -11.33 -9.25 -4.36
N ASN A 201 -12.58 -9.63 -4.64
CA ASN A 201 -13.27 -10.70 -3.92
C ASN A 201 -13.01 -12.11 -4.49
N LYS A 202 -12.23 -12.21 -5.58
CA LYS A 202 -11.93 -13.45 -6.28
C LYS A 202 -10.42 -13.62 -6.53
N LEU A 203 -9.61 -13.13 -5.61
CA LEU A 203 -8.17 -13.27 -5.72
C LEU A 203 -7.75 -14.74 -5.59
N GLN A 204 -6.87 -15.18 -6.48
CA GLN A 204 -6.30 -16.52 -6.52
C GLN A 204 -4.78 -16.45 -6.40
N GLY A 205 -4.19 -17.39 -5.68
CA GLY A 205 -2.75 -17.56 -5.66
C GLY A 205 -2.20 -17.98 -7.02
N THR A 206 -0.91 -17.78 -7.21
CA THR A 206 -0.19 -18.27 -8.39
C THR A 206 0.71 -19.43 -7.99
N ASP A 207 0.91 -20.36 -8.88
CA ASP A 207 1.92 -21.41 -8.77
C ASP A 207 3.29 -20.99 -9.33
N LEU A 208 3.45 -19.68 -9.55
CA LEU A 208 4.73 -19.10 -10.00
C LEU A 208 5.76 -19.18 -8.88
N ASP A 209 6.82 -19.93 -9.14
CA ASP A 209 8.00 -19.97 -8.28
C ASP A 209 8.94 -18.82 -8.63
N PHE A 210 9.08 -17.87 -7.70
CA PHE A 210 10.02 -16.74 -7.83
C PHE A 210 11.37 -17.01 -7.19
N ILE A 211 11.60 -18.21 -6.65
CA ILE A 211 12.87 -18.63 -6.07
C ILE A 211 13.77 -19.14 -7.20
N GLY A 212 14.95 -18.57 -7.34
CA GLY A 212 15.98 -19.00 -8.28
C GLY A 212 16.29 -18.01 -9.39
N ASN A 213 15.77 -18.17 -10.60
CA ASN A 213 16.11 -17.31 -11.73
C ASN A 213 15.15 -16.12 -11.83
N GLN A 214 15.57 -14.94 -11.34
CA GLN A 214 14.78 -13.70 -11.37
C GLN A 214 14.28 -13.32 -12.78
N LYS A 215 15.08 -13.53 -13.83
CA LYS A 215 14.67 -13.23 -15.20
C LYS A 215 13.53 -14.15 -15.65
N THR A 216 13.64 -15.44 -15.38
CA THR A 216 12.59 -16.40 -15.72
C THR A 216 11.30 -16.11 -14.96
N SER A 217 11.40 -15.68 -13.70
CA SER A 217 10.24 -15.29 -12.88
C SER A 217 9.56 -14.04 -13.41
N ALA A 218 10.34 -13.02 -13.81
CA ALA A 218 9.82 -11.82 -14.44
C ALA A 218 9.12 -12.11 -15.78
N ASP A 219 9.72 -12.96 -16.62
CA ASP A 219 9.12 -13.38 -17.89
C ASP A 219 7.82 -14.17 -17.71
N LYS A 220 7.74 -15.02 -16.67
CA LYS A 220 6.52 -15.75 -16.31
C LYS A 220 5.44 -14.79 -15.83
N LEU A 221 5.77 -13.86 -14.93
CA LEU A 221 4.85 -12.84 -14.46
C LEU A 221 4.32 -11.98 -15.59
N TRP A 222 5.21 -11.53 -16.50
CA TRP A 222 4.82 -10.75 -17.68
C TRP A 222 3.84 -11.49 -18.58
N LYS A 223 4.05 -12.77 -18.82
CA LYS A 223 3.10 -13.61 -19.56
C LYS A 223 1.75 -13.73 -18.84
N TYR A 224 1.76 -13.84 -17.53
CA TYR A 224 0.54 -13.93 -16.72
C TYR A 224 -0.31 -12.66 -16.81
N ILE A 225 0.33 -11.50 -16.73
CA ILE A 225 -0.34 -10.18 -16.76
C ILE A 225 -0.92 -9.89 -18.16
N ASN A 226 -0.36 -10.46 -19.22
CA ASN A 226 -0.74 -10.16 -20.61
C ASN A 226 -1.54 -11.29 -21.30
N GLN A 227 -2.06 -12.27 -20.55
CA GLN A 227 -3.02 -13.26 -21.05
C GLN A 227 -4.45 -12.74 -20.96
#